data_ea0ab4bb17e5f96f0f0bfc611e77f2d3
#
_entry.id   ea0ab4bb17e5f96f0f0bfc611e77f2d3
#
_cell.length_a   1.000
_cell.length_b   1.000
_cell.length_c   1.000
_cell.angle_alpha   90.00
_cell.angle_beta   90.00
_cell.angle_gamma   90.00
#
_symmetry.space_group_name_H-M   'P 1'
#
loop_
_entity.id
_entity.type
_entity.pdbx_description
1 polymer ?
#
loop_
_entity_poly.entity_id
_entity_poly.type
_entity_poly.pdbx_seq_one_letter_code
_entity_poly.pdbx_strand_id
1 'polypeptide(L)'
;MTTGNFFREQYPKKFMGIDGKSMAYIEEGIGDPIVFIHGNPTSSYLWRNIIPHVGHLGRVIAPDLIGMGDSDKLDNTGPANYKFEEHCKYLYKLFENLDLSNVHFVIHDWGSALGFYWTQLNPKRVKSITYMEAITGPIESWQDWPEVARNIFRAFRSDAGEELILEKNIFVERILAGDGKLSEEDLEIYLAPYKIPGEDRRPTLTWPREIPIAGEPNYMVAIAESYAEFLSKSDIPKLFINADPGSILVGNQREKVRLWNNQREVTVKGGHFVQEISPDDIGGHLADFIASFK
;
A
#
# COMPACT_ATOMS: atom_id res chain seq x y z
N MET A 1 -20.92 0.43 19.88
CA MET A 1 -19.77 1.19 19.27
C MET A 1 -19.67 0.68 17.86
N THR A 2 -19.44 1.58 16.92
CA THR A 2 -19.22 1.21 15.53
C THR A 2 -17.81 0.65 15.34
N THR A 3 -17.59 -0.18 14.32
CA THR A 3 -16.29 -0.84 14.06
C THR A 3 -15.16 0.18 13.94
N GLY A 4 -15.42 1.31 13.29
CA GLY A 4 -14.43 2.38 13.10
C GLY A 4 -14.08 3.15 14.35
N ASN A 5 -15.05 3.42 15.22
CA ASN A 5 -14.80 4.05 16.52
C ASN A 5 -14.01 3.12 17.44
N PHE A 6 -14.34 1.82 17.42
CA PHE A 6 -13.60 0.81 18.18
C PHE A 6 -12.12 0.73 17.75
N PHE A 7 -11.85 0.71 16.44
CA PHE A 7 -10.48 0.71 15.94
C PHE A 7 -9.70 1.96 16.34
N ARG A 8 -10.28 3.16 16.23
CA ARG A 8 -9.63 4.41 16.62
C ARG A 8 -9.35 4.50 18.12
N GLU A 9 -10.20 3.93 18.94
CA GLU A 9 -9.99 3.83 20.38
C GLU A 9 -8.90 2.81 20.73
N GLN A 10 -8.88 1.66 20.02
CA GLN A 10 -7.90 0.60 20.23
C GLN A 10 -6.50 0.98 19.69
N TYR A 11 -6.45 1.70 18.57
CA TYR A 11 -5.20 2.09 17.90
C TYR A 11 -5.18 3.61 17.67
N PRO A 12 -4.94 4.39 18.73
CA PRO A 12 -4.87 5.84 18.59
C PRO A 12 -3.70 6.24 17.70
N LYS A 13 -3.93 7.18 16.80
CA LYS A 13 -2.87 7.68 15.93
C LYS A 13 -1.97 8.66 16.64
N LYS A 14 -0.68 8.51 16.38
CA LYS A 14 0.36 9.50 16.66
C LYS A 14 0.58 10.36 15.44
N PHE A 15 1.18 11.52 15.66
CA PHE A 15 1.46 12.47 14.59
C PHE A 15 2.92 12.92 14.67
N MET A 16 3.59 12.96 13.53
CA MET A 16 4.98 13.40 13.41
C MET A 16 5.12 14.50 12.37
N GLY A 17 5.70 15.61 12.78
CA GLY A 17 6.01 16.72 11.87
C GLY A 17 7.16 16.38 10.94
N ILE A 18 6.94 16.45 9.63
CA ILE A 18 7.92 16.18 8.57
C ILE A 18 7.79 17.28 7.52
N ASP A 19 8.83 18.06 7.32
CA ASP A 19 8.88 19.13 6.32
C ASP A 19 7.64 20.06 6.34
N GLY A 20 7.19 20.43 7.51
CA GLY A 20 6.05 21.32 7.71
C GLY A 20 4.67 20.66 7.57
N LYS A 21 4.60 19.35 7.37
CA LYS A 21 3.37 18.55 7.34
C LYS A 21 3.35 17.54 8.47
N SER A 22 2.16 17.17 8.90
CA SER A 22 1.94 16.15 9.93
C SER A 22 1.63 14.80 9.28
N MET A 23 2.47 13.80 9.56
CA MET A 23 2.22 12.41 9.17
C MET A 23 1.53 11.68 10.33
N ALA A 24 0.36 11.12 10.06
CA ALA A 24 -0.36 10.27 11.02
C ALA A 24 0.14 8.83 10.93
N TYR A 25 0.25 8.14 12.08
CA TYR A 25 0.61 6.74 12.12
C TYR A 25 0.13 6.07 13.40
N ILE A 26 -0.15 4.77 13.31
CA ILE A 26 -0.36 3.91 14.47
C ILE A 26 1.01 3.44 14.95
N GLU A 27 1.20 3.38 16.27
CA GLU A 27 2.36 2.77 16.88
C GLU A 27 1.98 2.10 18.18
N GLU A 28 2.11 0.76 18.23
CA GLU A 28 1.76 -0.06 19.38
C GLU A 28 2.76 -1.20 19.58
N GLY A 29 2.95 -1.61 20.83
CA GLY A 29 3.83 -2.73 21.18
C GLY A 29 5.31 -2.37 21.26
N ILE A 30 6.14 -3.39 21.43
CA ILE A 30 7.60 -3.31 21.59
C ILE A 30 8.27 -4.45 20.84
N GLY A 31 9.54 -4.29 20.47
CA GLY A 31 10.33 -5.29 19.74
C GLY A 31 10.65 -4.86 18.32
N ASP A 32 10.96 -5.84 17.47
CA ASP A 32 11.24 -5.57 16.05
C ASP A 32 10.03 -4.92 15.35
N PRO A 33 10.23 -3.89 14.53
CA PRO A 33 9.13 -3.21 13.86
C PRO A 33 8.39 -4.10 12.87
N ILE A 34 7.05 -4.13 12.95
CA ILE A 34 6.14 -4.70 11.95
C ILE A 34 5.47 -3.51 11.27
N VAL A 35 5.93 -3.19 10.07
CA VAL A 35 5.55 -1.95 9.37
C VAL A 35 4.54 -2.26 8.26
N PHE A 36 3.33 -1.74 8.43
CA PHE A 36 2.22 -1.90 7.50
C PHE A 36 2.12 -0.69 6.57
N ILE A 37 2.30 -0.87 5.26
CA ILE A 37 2.19 0.24 4.30
C ILE A 37 1.02 -0.03 3.36
N HIS A 38 0.03 0.86 3.42
CA HIS A 38 -1.14 0.84 2.55
C HIS A 38 -0.85 1.48 1.20
N GLY A 39 -1.81 1.39 0.29
CA GLY A 39 -1.76 2.06 -1.02
C GLY A 39 -3.00 2.89 -1.32
N ASN A 40 -3.30 3.05 -2.59
CA ASN A 40 -4.39 3.89 -3.09
C ASN A 40 -5.73 3.13 -3.08
N PRO A 41 -6.82 3.70 -2.60
CA PRO A 41 -7.02 5.02 -1.93
C PRO A 41 -7.14 4.89 -0.41
N THR A 42 -6.54 3.88 0.19
CA THR A 42 -6.75 3.47 1.57
C THR A 42 -5.92 4.26 2.60
N SER A 43 -5.85 3.75 3.80
CA SER A 43 -5.08 4.30 4.93
C SER A 43 -4.63 3.16 5.84
N SER A 44 -4.04 3.48 6.98
CA SER A 44 -3.73 2.49 8.03
C SER A 44 -4.97 1.68 8.46
N TYR A 45 -6.17 2.18 8.24
CA TYR A 45 -7.43 1.50 8.52
C TYR A 45 -7.59 0.16 7.77
N LEU A 46 -6.94 0.00 6.62
CA LEU A 46 -6.90 -1.25 5.86
C LEU A 46 -6.42 -2.45 6.71
N TRP A 47 -5.57 -2.18 7.68
CA TRP A 47 -4.90 -3.20 8.47
C TRP A 47 -5.62 -3.53 9.79
N ARG A 48 -6.78 -2.89 10.07
CA ARG A 48 -7.51 -2.97 11.35
C ARG A 48 -7.79 -4.40 11.84
N ASN A 49 -8.11 -5.29 10.90
CA ASN A 49 -8.45 -6.68 11.21
C ASN A 49 -7.22 -7.63 11.13
N ILE A 50 -6.05 -7.14 10.68
CA ILE A 50 -4.81 -7.92 10.58
C ILE A 50 -3.86 -7.62 11.75
N ILE A 51 -3.74 -6.36 12.14
CA ILE A 51 -2.88 -5.92 13.27
C ILE A 51 -3.10 -6.76 14.54
N PRO A 52 -4.33 -7.10 14.96
CA PRO A 52 -4.57 -7.90 16.18
C PRO A 52 -3.86 -9.26 16.19
N HIS A 53 -3.66 -9.87 15.02
CA HIS A 53 -2.98 -11.16 14.91
C HIS A 53 -1.48 -11.11 15.22
N VAL A 54 -0.85 -9.94 15.04
CA VAL A 54 0.61 -9.80 15.16
C VAL A 54 1.08 -8.77 16.19
N GLY A 55 0.17 -8.00 16.79
CA GLY A 55 0.51 -6.96 17.76
C GLY A 55 1.31 -7.45 18.98
N HIS A 56 1.19 -8.72 19.33
CA HIS A 56 1.96 -9.36 20.40
C HIS A 56 3.36 -9.83 19.95
N LEU A 57 3.67 -9.77 18.66
CA LEU A 57 4.92 -10.26 18.08
C LEU A 57 5.99 -9.18 17.90
N GLY A 58 5.64 -7.90 17.89
CA GLY A 58 6.59 -6.83 17.68
C GLY A 58 5.99 -5.45 17.88
N ARG A 59 6.72 -4.41 17.47
CA ARG A 59 6.29 -3.01 17.47
C ARG A 59 5.55 -2.74 16.15
N VAL A 60 4.23 -2.72 16.20
CA VAL A 60 3.38 -2.37 15.04
C VAL A 60 3.54 -0.90 14.69
N ILE A 61 3.75 -0.61 13.41
CA ILE A 61 3.78 0.74 12.85
C ILE A 61 2.95 0.74 11.57
N ALA A 62 1.90 1.58 11.50
CA ALA A 62 1.06 1.70 10.32
C ALA A 62 0.84 3.18 9.98
N PRO A 63 1.65 3.77 9.10
CA PRO A 63 1.48 5.14 8.67
C PRO A 63 0.29 5.32 7.73
N ASP A 64 -0.30 6.52 7.75
CA ASP A 64 -1.06 7.04 6.64
C ASP A 64 -0.11 7.79 5.70
N LEU A 65 -0.15 7.48 4.42
CA LEU A 65 0.67 8.18 3.43
C LEU A 65 0.27 9.66 3.35
N ILE A 66 1.22 10.52 2.97
CA ILE A 66 0.94 11.97 2.86
C ILE A 66 -0.25 12.22 1.93
N GLY A 67 -1.18 13.06 2.36
CA GLY A 67 -2.43 13.36 1.65
C GLY A 67 -3.53 12.30 1.78
N MET A 68 -3.31 11.22 2.54
CA MET A 68 -4.22 10.09 2.71
C MET A 68 -4.50 9.84 4.20
N GLY A 69 -5.61 9.18 4.52
CA GLY A 69 -6.01 8.96 5.91
C GLY A 69 -6.09 10.24 6.73
N ASP A 70 -5.43 10.27 7.89
CA ASP A 70 -5.35 11.41 8.78
C ASP A 70 -4.02 12.20 8.65
N SER A 71 -3.18 11.88 7.66
CA SER A 71 -2.00 12.68 7.31
C SER A 71 -2.40 13.96 6.58
N ASP A 72 -1.61 15.03 6.79
CA ASP A 72 -1.86 16.32 6.15
C ASP A 72 -1.90 16.23 4.63
N LYS A 73 -2.68 17.12 4.02
CA LYS A 73 -2.64 17.43 2.59
C LYS A 73 -1.46 18.37 2.30
N LEU A 74 -0.89 18.23 1.09
CA LEU A 74 0.09 19.20 0.60
C LEU A 74 -0.61 20.52 0.23
N ASP A 75 0.13 21.63 0.34
CA ASP A 75 -0.39 22.94 -0.06
C ASP A 75 -0.22 23.17 -1.58
N ASN A 76 -1.11 23.93 -2.18
CA ASN A 76 -1.03 24.38 -3.57
C ASN A 76 -0.75 23.24 -4.56
N THR A 77 -1.48 22.15 -4.43
CA THR A 77 -1.27 20.94 -5.22
C THR A 77 -1.75 21.09 -6.67
N GLY A 78 -1.29 20.19 -7.51
CA GLY A 78 -1.61 20.08 -8.90
C GLY A 78 -1.02 18.81 -9.52
N PRO A 79 -0.99 18.65 -10.83
CA PRO A 79 -0.56 17.41 -11.51
C PRO A 79 0.89 16.96 -11.21
N ALA A 80 1.73 17.84 -10.64
CA ALA A 80 3.11 17.52 -10.29
C ALA A 80 3.28 16.95 -8.87
N ASN A 81 2.22 16.99 -8.05
CA ASN A 81 2.28 16.58 -6.65
C ASN A 81 1.81 15.15 -6.41
N TYR A 82 2.15 14.63 -5.23
CA TYR A 82 1.85 13.27 -4.80
C TYR A 82 2.46 12.18 -5.70
N LYS A 83 3.56 12.51 -6.37
CA LYS A 83 4.34 11.52 -7.11
C LYS A 83 5.00 10.51 -6.17
N PHE A 84 5.43 9.39 -6.72
CA PHE A 84 6.09 8.34 -5.96
C PHE A 84 7.26 8.86 -5.10
N GLU A 85 8.15 9.69 -5.68
CA GLU A 85 9.29 10.26 -4.96
C GLU A 85 8.88 11.18 -3.81
N GLU A 86 7.77 11.90 -3.94
CA GLU A 86 7.25 12.75 -2.87
C GLU A 86 6.70 11.90 -1.71
N HIS A 87 5.99 10.81 -2.00
CA HIS A 87 5.60 9.85 -0.97
C HIS A 87 6.83 9.19 -0.31
N CYS A 88 7.86 8.83 -1.08
CA CYS A 88 9.13 8.34 -0.53
C CYS A 88 9.73 9.35 0.46
N LYS A 89 9.78 10.64 0.08
CA LYS A 89 10.35 11.70 0.92
C LYS A 89 9.71 11.74 2.31
N TYR A 90 8.38 11.78 2.38
CA TYR A 90 7.67 11.86 3.65
C TYR A 90 7.74 10.54 4.44
N LEU A 91 7.48 9.41 3.78
CA LEU A 91 7.46 8.11 4.44
C LEU A 91 8.85 7.71 4.96
N TYR A 92 9.90 7.89 4.16
CA TYR A 92 11.24 7.48 4.57
C TYR A 92 11.80 8.38 5.66
N LYS A 93 11.41 9.66 5.67
CA LYS A 93 11.73 10.56 6.78
C LYS A 93 11.03 10.15 8.07
N LEU A 94 9.79 9.68 7.99
CA LEU A 94 9.10 9.06 9.14
C LEU A 94 9.89 7.85 9.65
N PHE A 95 10.33 6.95 8.75
CA PHE A 95 11.11 5.76 9.12
C PHE A 95 12.47 6.10 9.75
N GLU A 96 13.14 7.14 9.26
CA GLU A 96 14.38 7.66 9.86
C GLU A 96 14.13 8.18 11.28
N ASN A 97 13.10 9.01 11.47
CA ASN A 97 12.77 9.58 12.77
C ASN A 97 12.31 8.53 13.80
N LEU A 98 11.74 7.42 13.35
CA LEU A 98 11.37 6.26 14.17
C LEU A 98 12.54 5.30 14.41
N ASP A 99 13.71 5.55 13.81
CA ASP A 99 14.92 4.73 13.85
C ASP A 99 14.67 3.24 13.56
N LEU A 100 13.97 2.96 12.45
CA LEU A 100 13.55 1.61 12.11
C LEU A 100 14.75 0.74 11.70
N SER A 101 14.86 -0.42 12.33
CA SER A 101 15.82 -1.49 11.99
C SER A 101 15.18 -2.85 12.26
N ASN A 102 15.66 -3.93 11.63
CA ASN A 102 15.08 -5.27 11.70
C ASN A 102 13.60 -5.31 11.29
N VAL A 103 13.24 -4.55 10.26
CA VAL A 103 11.85 -4.32 9.85
C VAL A 103 11.23 -5.57 9.23
N HIS A 104 10.06 -5.95 9.70
CA HIS A 104 9.12 -6.84 9.02
C HIS A 104 8.12 -5.99 8.25
N PHE A 105 8.25 -5.89 6.93
CA PHE A 105 7.27 -5.19 6.10
C PHE A 105 6.02 -6.04 5.83
N VAL A 106 4.86 -5.37 5.86
CA VAL A 106 3.56 -5.90 5.43
C VAL A 106 2.96 -4.87 4.48
N ILE A 107 2.97 -5.16 3.19
CA ILE A 107 2.81 -4.15 2.14
C ILE A 107 1.80 -4.57 1.08
N HIS A 108 1.06 -3.58 0.59
CA HIS A 108 -0.02 -3.75 -0.39
C HIS A 108 -0.02 -2.59 -1.39
N ASP A 109 -0.40 -2.83 -2.64
CA ASP A 109 -0.57 -1.84 -3.69
C ASP A 109 0.65 -0.90 -3.79
N TRP A 110 0.49 0.42 -3.78
CA TRP A 110 1.59 1.39 -3.78
C TRP A 110 2.47 1.32 -2.54
N GLY A 111 1.92 0.90 -1.40
CA GLY A 111 2.72 0.60 -0.22
C GLY A 111 3.78 -0.48 -0.48
N SER A 112 3.53 -1.38 -1.43
CA SER A 112 4.51 -2.37 -1.84
C SER A 112 5.68 -1.76 -2.61
N ALA A 113 5.42 -0.90 -3.58
CA ALA A 113 6.48 -0.21 -4.31
C ALA A 113 7.35 0.64 -3.36
N LEU A 114 6.72 1.36 -2.42
CA LEU A 114 7.42 2.14 -1.39
C LEU A 114 8.29 1.25 -0.49
N GLY A 115 7.74 0.14 0.03
CA GLY A 115 8.47 -0.80 0.87
C GLY A 115 9.57 -1.54 0.13
N PHE A 116 9.36 -1.96 -1.11
CA PHE A 116 10.36 -2.61 -1.95
C PHE A 116 11.53 -1.68 -2.26
N TYR A 117 11.24 -0.43 -2.65
CA TYR A 117 12.29 0.54 -2.95
C TYR A 117 13.08 0.92 -1.71
N TRP A 118 12.42 1.13 -0.55
CA TRP A 118 13.13 1.34 0.71
C TRP A 118 14.01 0.15 1.09
N THR A 119 13.53 -1.08 0.87
CA THR A 119 14.30 -2.31 1.14
C THR A 119 15.57 -2.37 0.28
N GLN A 120 15.46 -2.04 -1.00
CA GLN A 120 16.62 -1.97 -1.89
C GLN A 120 17.67 -0.96 -1.41
N LEU A 121 17.21 0.21 -0.94
CA LEU A 121 18.10 1.26 -0.42
C LEU A 121 18.70 0.92 0.96
N ASN A 122 18.01 0.09 1.75
CA ASN A 122 18.35 -0.22 3.15
C ASN A 122 18.30 -1.72 3.47
N PRO A 123 18.93 -2.61 2.67
CA PRO A 123 18.71 -4.05 2.79
C PRO A 123 19.09 -4.64 4.16
N LYS A 124 20.07 -4.04 4.84
CA LYS A 124 20.52 -4.49 6.17
C LYS A 124 19.56 -4.13 7.30
N ARG A 125 18.58 -3.28 7.04
CA ARG A 125 17.55 -2.85 8.02
C ARG A 125 16.27 -3.66 7.90
N VAL A 126 16.14 -4.56 6.91
CA VAL A 126 14.95 -5.37 6.65
C VAL A 126 15.17 -6.80 7.06
N LYS A 127 14.27 -7.32 7.87
CA LYS A 127 14.27 -8.69 8.37
C LYS A 127 13.41 -9.63 7.52
N SER A 128 12.25 -9.15 7.06
CA SER A 128 11.39 -9.90 6.13
C SER A 128 10.40 -8.98 5.40
N ILE A 129 9.77 -9.50 4.35
CA ILE A 129 8.76 -8.80 3.57
C ILE A 129 7.56 -9.72 3.38
N THR A 130 6.37 -9.27 3.81
CA THR A 130 5.09 -9.88 3.43
C THR A 130 4.39 -8.94 2.46
N TYR A 131 3.96 -9.45 1.31
CA TYR A 131 3.33 -8.62 0.29
C TYR A 131 2.14 -9.32 -0.36
N MET A 132 1.15 -8.52 -0.79
CA MET A 132 -0.07 -8.96 -1.43
C MET A 132 -0.55 -7.90 -2.41
N GLU A 133 -1.12 -8.32 -3.54
CA GLU A 133 -1.64 -7.42 -4.58
C GLU A 133 -0.72 -6.22 -4.84
N ALA A 134 0.55 -6.53 -5.12
CA ALA A 134 1.68 -5.63 -5.09
C ALA A 134 2.10 -5.16 -6.48
N ILE A 135 2.74 -3.98 -6.54
CA ILE A 135 3.41 -3.45 -7.74
C ILE A 135 4.85 -3.98 -7.74
N THR A 136 5.05 -5.13 -8.36
CA THR A 136 6.28 -5.91 -8.24
C THR A 136 7.33 -5.63 -9.32
N GLY A 137 7.00 -4.75 -10.26
CA GLY A 137 7.86 -4.36 -11.37
C GLY A 137 7.06 -3.65 -12.45
N PRO A 138 7.68 -3.25 -13.55
CA PRO A 138 6.98 -2.63 -14.65
C PRO A 138 6.07 -3.63 -15.38
N ILE A 139 4.99 -3.12 -15.94
CA ILE A 139 4.04 -3.81 -16.77
C ILE A 139 4.34 -3.49 -18.23
N GLU A 140 4.72 -4.50 -18.99
CA GLU A 140 5.26 -4.32 -20.34
C GLU A 140 4.26 -3.68 -21.31
N SER A 141 3.00 -4.05 -21.17
CA SER A 141 1.95 -3.53 -22.05
C SER A 141 0.60 -3.40 -21.35
N TRP A 142 -0.30 -2.62 -21.93
CA TRP A 142 -1.67 -2.55 -21.48
C TRP A 142 -2.45 -3.86 -21.60
N GLN A 143 -2.00 -4.79 -22.40
CA GLN A 143 -2.59 -6.14 -22.50
C GLN A 143 -2.34 -6.95 -21.23
N ASP A 144 -1.23 -6.69 -20.53
CA ASP A 144 -0.88 -7.33 -19.25
C ASP A 144 -1.59 -6.69 -18.06
N TRP A 145 -2.25 -5.52 -18.24
CA TRP A 145 -3.14 -4.94 -17.24
C TRP A 145 -4.50 -5.64 -17.26
N PRO A 146 -5.14 -5.87 -16.09
CA PRO A 146 -6.43 -6.54 -16.01
C PRO A 146 -7.47 -5.96 -16.98
N GLU A 147 -8.10 -6.80 -17.79
CA GLU A 147 -9.00 -6.37 -18.85
C GLU A 147 -10.17 -5.54 -18.32
N VAL A 148 -10.76 -5.97 -17.21
CA VAL A 148 -11.89 -5.30 -16.56
C VAL A 148 -11.55 -3.88 -16.07
N ALA A 149 -10.29 -3.62 -15.74
CA ALA A 149 -9.82 -2.32 -15.24
C ALA A 149 -9.15 -1.45 -16.33
N ARG A 150 -8.79 -2.05 -17.49
CA ARG A 150 -7.96 -1.39 -18.51
C ARG A 150 -8.51 -0.06 -18.99
N ASN A 151 -9.79 0.00 -19.30
CA ASN A 151 -10.40 1.21 -19.84
C ASN A 151 -10.50 2.32 -18.79
N ILE A 152 -10.86 1.99 -17.57
CA ILE A 152 -10.97 2.99 -16.50
C ILE A 152 -9.59 3.54 -16.10
N PHE A 153 -8.55 2.68 -16.03
CA PHE A 153 -7.18 3.16 -15.71
C PHE A 153 -6.58 4.01 -16.85
N ARG A 154 -6.88 3.70 -18.12
CA ARG A 154 -6.54 4.58 -19.24
C ARG A 154 -7.23 5.94 -19.13
N ALA A 155 -8.51 5.95 -18.73
CA ALA A 155 -9.24 7.20 -18.52
C ALA A 155 -8.63 8.03 -17.35
N PHE A 156 -8.24 7.41 -16.24
CA PHE A 156 -7.55 8.11 -15.14
C PHE A 156 -6.22 8.74 -15.57
N ARG A 157 -5.53 8.12 -16.52
CA ARG A 157 -4.24 8.62 -17.06
C ARG A 157 -4.40 9.66 -18.17
N SER A 158 -5.60 9.90 -18.65
CA SER A 158 -5.94 10.96 -19.62
C SER A 158 -6.46 12.22 -18.90
N ASP A 159 -6.80 13.24 -19.68
CA ASP A 159 -7.42 14.48 -19.18
C ASP A 159 -8.76 14.21 -18.48
N ALA A 160 -9.48 13.16 -18.89
CA ALA A 160 -10.71 12.74 -18.21
C ALA A 160 -10.52 12.33 -16.75
N GLY A 161 -9.30 11.98 -16.36
CA GLY A 161 -8.96 11.62 -14.97
C GLY A 161 -9.25 12.76 -13.98
N GLU A 162 -9.08 14.01 -14.38
CA GLU A 162 -9.38 15.17 -13.50
C GLU A 162 -10.87 15.14 -13.09
N GLU A 163 -11.78 15.03 -14.05
CA GLU A 163 -13.22 14.96 -13.77
C GLU A 163 -13.59 13.70 -13.02
N LEU A 164 -13.06 12.53 -13.45
CA LEU A 164 -13.43 11.24 -12.86
C LEU A 164 -13.01 11.10 -11.40
N ILE A 165 -11.87 11.64 -11.04
CA ILE A 165 -11.31 11.51 -9.70
C ILE A 165 -11.58 12.75 -8.86
N LEU A 166 -11.16 13.94 -9.32
CA LEU A 166 -11.22 15.12 -8.48
C LEU A 166 -12.67 15.57 -8.25
N GLU A 167 -13.52 15.47 -9.28
CA GLU A 167 -14.92 15.88 -9.16
C GLU A 167 -15.83 14.72 -8.71
N LYS A 168 -15.69 13.53 -9.32
CA LYS A 168 -16.62 12.41 -9.12
C LYS A 168 -16.16 11.37 -8.12
N ASN A 169 -14.91 11.43 -7.61
CA ASN A 169 -14.34 10.51 -6.64
C ASN A 169 -14.47 9.02 -6.99
N ILE A 170 -14.42 8.69 -8.29
CA ILE A 170 -14.70 7.33 -8.80
C ILE A 170 -13.78 6.27 -8.18
N PHE A 171 -12.55 6.65 -7.80
CA PHE A 171 -11.61 5.68 -7.26
C PHE A 171 -12.12 5.09 -5.94
N VAL A 172 -12.59 5.92 -5.01
CA VAL A 172 -13.10 5.45 -3.72
C VAL A 172 -14.52 4.89 -3.86
N GLU A 173 -15.43 5.64 -4.52
CA GLU A 173 -16.84 5.31 -4.58
C GLU A 173 -17.17 4.09 -5.44
N ARG A 174 -16.28 3.71 -6.38
CA ARG A 174 -16.55 2.58 -7.28
C ARG A 174 -15.44 1.52 -7.27
N ILE A 175 -14.15 1.91 -7.31
CA ILE A 175 -13.08 0.92 -7.37
C ILE A 175 -12.93 0.23 -6.01
N LEU A 176 -12.75 1.00 -4.94
CA LEU A 176 -12.65 0.44 -3.59
C LEU A 176 -13.97 -0.21 -3.16
N ALA A 177 -15.08 0.51 -3.26
CA ALA A 177 -16.40 0.01 -2.84
C ALA A 177 -16.86 -1.23 -3.62
N GLY A 178 -16.42 -1.39 -4.88
CA GLY A 178 -16.80 -2.50 -5.75
C GLY A 178 -16.00 -3.78 -5.56
N ASP A 179 -14.81 -3.72 -4.98
CA ASP A 179 -13.91 -4.87 -4.82
C ASP A 179 -14.04 -5.55 -3.44
N GLY A 180 -14.49 -4.81 -2.43
CA GLY A 180 -14.56 -5.28 -1.05
C GLY A 180 -15.99 -5.53 -0.55
N LYS A 181 -16.09 -6.23 0.57
CA LYS A 181 -17.33 -6.34 1.37
C LYS A 181 -17.36 -5.26 2.44
N LEU A 182 -17.22 -4.00 2.02
CA LEU A 182 -17.21 -2.88 2.95
C LEU A 182 -18.62 -2.62 3.48
N SER A 183 -18.72 -2.41 4.78
CA SER A 183 -19.90 -1.78 5.36
C SER A 183 -20.00 -0.31 4.95
N GLU A 184 -21.18 0.29 5.08
CA GLU A 184 -21.35 1.73 4.85
C GLU A 184 -20.40 2.55 5.77
N GLU A 185 -20.20 2.09 7.00
CA GLU A 185 -19.28 2.71 7.95
C GLU A 185 -17.82 2.63 7.51
N ASP A 186 -17.35 1.46 7.06
CA ASP A 186 -15.99 1.30 6.55
C ASP A 186 -15.75 2.21 5.34
N LEU A 187 -16.73 2.27 4.43
CA LEU A 187 -16.64 3.13 3.25
C LEU A 187 -16.59 4.62 3.63
N GLU A 188 -17.38 5.05 4.63
CA GLU A 188 -17.36 6.42 5.17
C GLU A 188 -15.97 6.81 5.70
N ILE A 189 -15.25 5.87 6.35
CA ILE A 189 -13.90 6.11 6.85
C ILE A 189 -12.92 6.30 5.69
N TYR A 190 -13.00 5.48 4.66
CA TYR A 190 -12.16 5.63 3.48
C TYR A 190 -12.50 6.88 2.65
N LEU A 191 -13.75 7.32 2.65
CA LEU A 191 -14.19 8.55 2.00
C LEU A 191 -13.76 9.82 2.74
N ALA A 192 -13.57 9.73 4.07
CA ALA A 192 -13.34 10.89 4.91
C ALA A 192 -12.23 11.84 4.42
N PRO A 193 -11.03 11.35 3.96
CA PRO A 193 -9.95 12.21 3.47
C PRO A 193 -10.26 12.89 2.12
N TYR A 194 -11.29 12.43 1.41
CA TYR A 194 -11.61 12.80 0.03
C TYR A 194 -13.00 13.41 -0.13
N LYS A 195 -13.61 13.91 0.97
CA LYS A 195 -14.95 14.51 0.95
C LYS A 195 -14.98 15.80 0.12
N ILE A 196 -13.93 16.60 0.18
CA ILE A 196 -13.85 17.87 -0.56
C ILE A 196 -13.42 17.59 -2.00
N PRO A 197 -14.23 17.95 -3.01
CA PRO A 197 -13.83 17.82 -4.42
C PRO A 197 -12.60 18.67 -4.76
N GLY A 198 -11.91 18.31 -5.84
CA GLY A 198 -10.72 19.02 -6.29
C GLY A 198 -9.43 18.44 -5.70
N GLU A 199 -8.52 19.29 -5.31
CA GLU A 199 -7.15 18.93 -4.98
C GLU A 199 -6.99 18.03 -3.74
N ASP A 200 -7.96 17.98 -2.83
CA ASP A 200 -7.95 17.03 -1.73
C ASP A 200 -7.97 15.57 -2.20
N ARG A 201 -8.46 15.32 -3.42
CA ARG A 201 -8.48 14.01 -4.07
C ARG A 201 -7.27 13.75 -4.97
N ARG A 202 -6.34 14.70 -5.10
CA ARG A 202 -5.15 14.59 -5.97
C ARG A 202 -4.33 13.32 -5.74
N PRO A 203 -4.07 12.86 -4.50
CA PRO A 203 -3.33 11.62 -4.31
C PRO A 203 -3.93 10.44 -5.06
N THR A 204 -5.27 10.30 -5.03
CA THR A 204 -5.98 9.18 -5.66
C THR A 204 -5.97 9.24 -7.20
N LEU A 205 -5.67 10.39 -7.78
CA LEU A 205 -5.46 10.55 -9.22
C LEU A 205 -4.00 10.38 -9.62
N THR A 206 -3.06 10.90 -8.82
CA THR A 206 -1.64 10.78 -9.16
C THR A 206 -1.19 9.34 -9.15
N TRP A 207 -1.62 8.53 -8.18
CA TRP A 207 -1.23 7.14 -8.08
C TRP A 207 -1.52 6.30 -9.34
N PRO A 208 -2.70 6.32 -9.97
CA PRO A 208 -2.92 5.62 -11.25
C PRO A 208 -2.02 6.11 -12.39
N ARG A 209 -1.63 7.38 -12.36
CA ARG A 209 -0.75 7.99 -13.36
C ARG A 209 0.72 7.57 -13.20
N GLU A 210 1.11 7.16 -12.00
CA GLU A 210 2.45 6.72 -11.67
C GLU A 210 2.69 5.21 -11.95
N ILE A 211 1.64 4.40 -12.17
CA ILE A 211 1.81 2.97 -12.44
C ILE A 211 2.71 2.78 -13.68
N PRO A 212 3.84 2.03 -13.56
CA PRO A 212 4.78 1.85 -14.67
C PRO A 212 4.24 0.88 -15.72
N ILE A 213 3.45 1.38 -16.68
CA ILE A 213 2.82 0.59 -17.74
C ILE A 213 3.31 1.06 -19.10
N ALA A 214 3.71 0.11 -19.96
CA ALA A 214 4.10 0.36 -21.35
C ALA A 214 5.21 1.44 -21.47
N GLY A 215 6.16 1.44 -20.54
CA GLY A 215 7.29 2.37 -20.54
C GLY A 215 7.04 3.71 -19.84
N GLU A 216 5.81 3.97 -19.35
CA GLU A 216 5.45 5.28 -18.78
C GLU A 216 4.83 5.19 -17.37
N PRO A 217 5.17 6.12 -16.47
CA PRO A 217 6.24 7.12 -16.62
C PRO A 217 7.63 6.46 -16.55
N ASN A 218 8.54 6.88 -17.40
CA ASN A 218 9.84 6.22 -17.57
C ASN A 218 10.69 6.16 -16.29
N TYR A 219 10.63 7.19 -15.44
CA TYR A 219 11.37 7.20 -14.18
C TYR A 219 10.84 6.12 -13.20
N MET A 220 9.51 5.90 -13.16
CA MET A 220 8.91 4.84 -12.35
C MET A 220 9.22 3.45 -12.91
N VAL A 221 9.29 3.31 -14.24
CA VAL A 221 9.76 2.06 -14.87
C VAL A 221 11.16 1.71 -14.37
N ALA A 222 12.10 2.67 -14.42
CA ALA A 222 13.47 2.45 -13.95
C ALA A 222 13.54 2.09 -12.45
N ILE A 223 12.77 2.76 -11.60
CA ILE A 223 12.68 2.45 -10.17
C ILE A 223 12.10 1.04 -9.97
N ALA A 224 11.01 0.70 -10.67
CA ALA A 224 10.34 -0.58 -10.54
C ALA A 224 11.21 -1.75 -11.05
N GLU A 225 11.95 -1.57 -12.13
CA GLU A 225 12.93 -2.53 -12.61
C GLU A 225 14.04 -2.76 -11.58
N SER A 226 14.56 -1.69 -11.00
CA SER A 226 15.68 -1.76 -10.07
C SER A 226 15.33 -2.54 -8.80
N TYR A 227 14.19 -2.26 -8.16
CA TYR A 227 13.81 -3.03 -6.98
C TYR A 227 13.35 -4.46 -7.32
N ALA A 228 12.72 -4.68 -8.47
CA ALA A 228 12.34 -6.02 -8.91
C ALA A 228 13.56 -6.91 -9.13
N GLU A 229 14.59 -6.40 -9.81
CA GLU A 229 15.86 -7.08 -9.99
C GLU A 229 16.55 -7.40 -8.66
N PHE A 230 16.63 -6.43 -7.75
CA PHE A 230 17.18 -6.61 -6.41
C PHE A 230 16.43 -7.70 -5.63
N LEU A 231 15.11 -7.63 -5.57
CA LEU A 231 14.26 -8.55 -4.80
C LEU A 231 14.29 -9.97 -5.34
N SER A 232 14.39 -10.13 -6.66
CA SER A 232 14.47 -11.45 -7.30
C SER A 232 15.70 -12.24 -6.87
N LYS A 233 16.79 -11.54 -6.56
CA LYS A 233 18.09 -12.11 -6.16
C LYS A 233 18.35 -12.10 -4.66
N SER A 234 17.57 -11.31 -3.91
CA SER A 234 17.76 -11.09 -2.49
C SER A 234 17.35 -12.29 -1.65
N ASP A 235 18.20 -12.64 -0.67
CA ASP A 235 17.91 -13.67 0.33
C ASP A 235 17.05 -13.18 1.51
N ILE A 236 16.60 -11.92 1.50
CA ILE A 236 15.60 -11.43 2.47
C ILE A 236 14.37 -12.32 2.40
N PRO A 237 13.95 -12.94 3.52
CA PRO A 237 12.78 -13.82 3.54
C PRO A 237 11.50 -13.11 3.10
N LYS A 238 10.72 -13.74 2.23
CA LYS A 238 9.48 -13.19 1.68
C LYS A 238 8.30 -14.12 1.93
N LEU A 239 7.17 -13.54 2.31
CA LEU A 239 5.87 -14.18 2.30
C LEU A 239 5.03 -13.53 1.20
N PHE A 240 4.76 -14.28 0.14
CA PHE A 240 3.81 -13.87 -0.89
C PHE A 240 2.42 -14.37 -0.51
N ILE A 241 1.51 -13.45 -0.20
CA ILE A 241 0.10 -13.74 -0.01
C ILE A 241 -0.59 -13.55 -1.37
N ASN A 242 -0.80 -14.66 -2.06
CA ASN A 242 -1.45 -14.71 -3.34
C ASN A 242 -2.97 -14.58 -3.16
N ALA A 243 -3.56 -13.51 -3.68
CA ALA A 243 -5.00 -13.34 -3.73
C ALA A 243 -5.59 -14.16 -4.88
N ASP A 244 -6.68 -14.90 -4.61
CA ASP A 244 -7.41 -15.67 -5.63
C ASP A 244 -8.89 -15.20 -5.67
N PRO A 245 -9.33 -14.67 -6.82
CA PRO A 245 -8.66 -14.58 -8.13
C PRO A 245 -7.54 -13.53 -8.20
N GLY A 246 -7.49 -12.56 -7.25
CA GLY A 246 -6.60 -11.42 -7.32
C GLY A 246 -7.08 -10.36 -8.32
N SER A 247 -6.29 -9.31 -8.47
CA SER A 247 -6.63 -8.20 -9.37
C SER A 247 -5.42 -7.67 -10.14
N ILE A 248 -4.39 -7.13 -9.48
CA ILE A 248 -3.24 -6.56 -10.19
C ILE A 248 -2.03 -7.50 -10.23
N LEU A 249 -1.83 -8.33 -9.20
CA LEU A 249 -0.74 -9.31 -9.15
C LEU A 249 -1.21 -10.66 -9.73
N VAL A 250 -1.50 -10.66 -11.02
CA VAL A 250 -2.04 -11.78 -11.78
C VAL A 250 -1.22 -12.06 -13.05
N GLY A 251 -1.48 -13.17 -13.73
CA GLY A 251 -0.83 -13.51 -15.00
C GLY A 251 0.69 -13.44 -14.93
N ASN A 252 1.32 -12.80 -15.90
CA ASN A 252 2.78 -12.70 -16.00
C ASN A 252 3.44 -12.07 -14.75
N GLN A 253 2.81 -11.09 -14.10
CA GLN A 253 3.36 -10.46 -12.91
C GLN A 253 3.43 -11.46 -11.75
N ARG A 254 2.39 -12.27 -11.56
CA ARG A 254 2.35 -13.34 -10.55
C ARG A 254 3.41 -14.40 -10.83
N GLU A 255 3.55 -14.85 -12.08
CA GLU A 255 4.57 -15.84 -12.41
C GLU A 255 6.00 -15.32 -12.22
N LYS A 256 6.27 -14.05 -12.53
CA LYS A 256 7.59 -13.43 -12.29
C LYS A 256 7.96 -13.45 -10.80
N VAL A 257 7.05 -13.09 -9.90
CA VAL A 257 7.36 -13.06 -8.45
C VAL A 257 7.51 -14.46 -7.84
N ARG A 258 6.88 -15.47 -8.41
CA ARG A 258 7.08 -16.86 -7.99
C ARG A 258 8.50 -17.36 -8.17
N LEU A 259 9.29 -16.68 -8.99
CA LEU A 259 10.70 -16.98 -9.20
C LEU A 259 11.64 -16.24 -8.24
N TRP A 260 11.12 -15.41 -7.34
CA TRP A 260 11.95 -14.70 -6.39
C TRP A 260 12.57 -15.62 -5.34
N ASN A 261 13.85 -15.37 -5.02
CA ASN A 261 14.57 -16.16 -4.03
C ASN A 261 13.96 -16.04 -2.62
N ASN A 262 14.15 -17.09 -1.81
CA ASN A 262 13.76 -17.16 -0.39
C ASN A 262 12.33 -16.69 -0.13
N GLN A 263 11.38 -17.29 -0.83
CA GLN A 263 9.97 -16.94 -0.78
C GLN A 263 9.10 -18.14 -0.43
N ARG A 264 8.16 -17.91 0.48
CA ARG A 264 7.00 -18.78 0.74
C ARG A 264 5.76 -18.14 0.10
N GLU A 265 4.92 -18.92 -0.57
CA GLU A 265 3.61 -18.50 -1.09
C GLU A 265 2.50 -19.17 -0.26
N VAL A 266 1.45 -18.39 0.03
CA VAL A 266 0.16 -18.85 0.55
C VAL A 266 -0.95 -18.23 -0.27
N THR A 267 -2.08 -18.92 -0.41
CA THR A 267 -3.22 -18.40 -1.20
C THR A 267 -4.41 -18.14 -0.29
N VAL A 268 -5.00 -16.95 -0.44
CA VAL A 268 -6.23 -16.53 0.25
C VAL A 268 -7.26 -16.03 -0.76
N LYS A 269 -8.54 -16.05 -0.40
CA LYS A 269 -9.60 -15.53 -1.27
C LYS A 269 -9.60 -14.00 -1.29
N GLY A 270 -9.81 -13.39 -2.45
CA GLY A 270 -10.05 -11.97 -2.58
C GLY A 270 -9.63 -11.38 -3.91
N GLY A 271 -10.04 -10.14 -4.13
CA GLY A 271 -9.59 -9.27 -5.21
C GLY A 271 -8.41 -8.42 -4.78
N HIS A 272 -8.45 -7.13 -5.20
CA HIS A 272 -7.37 -6.20 -4.88
C HIS A 272 -7.27 -5.87 -3.38
N PHE A 273 -8.41 -5.54 -2.76
CA PHE A 273 -8.44 -5.22 -1.31
C PHE A 273 -8.67 -6.50 -0.50
N VAL A 274 -7.76 -7.46 -0.67
CA VAL A 274 -7.82 -8.81 -0.07
C VAL A 274 -7.91 -8.78 1.46
N GLN A 275 -7.41 -7.72 2.09
CA GLN A 275 -7.48 -7.45 3.53
C GLN A 275 -8.92 -7.30 4.05
N GLU A 276 -9.83 -6.83 3.20
CA GLU A 276 -11.25 -6.68 3.52
C GLU A 276 -12.04 -8.00 3.38
N ILE A 277 -11.46 -8.98 2.67
CA ILE A 277 -12.13 -10.25 2.35
C ILE A 277 -11.64 -11.39 3.24
N SER A 278 -10.33 -11.49 3.46
CA SER A 278 -9.67 -12.60 4.16
C SER A 278 -8.68 -12.13 5.24
N PRO A 279 -9.07 -11.21 6.15
CA PRO A 279 -8.14 -10.65 7.13
C PRO A 279 -7.59 -11.69 8.10
N ASP A 280 -8.41 -12.67 8.54
CA ASP A 280 -8.01 -13.70 9.50
C ASP A 280 -7.00 -14.69 8.90
N ASP A 281 -7.22 -15.11 7.65
CA ASP A 281 -6.28 -15.98 6.93
C ASP A 281 -4.94 -15.28 6.74
N ILE A 282 -4.97 -13.99 6.30
CA ILE A 282 -3.78 -13.16 6.15
C ILE A 282 -3.06 -13.01 7.49
N GLY A 283 -3.81 -12.65 8.55
CA GLY A 283 -3.29 -12.46 9.89
C GLY A 283 -2.63 -13.71 10.46
N GLY A 284 -3.24 -14.87 10.27
CA GLY A 284 -2.71 -16.17 10.72
C GLY A 284 -1.39 -16.51 10.00
N HIS A 285 -1.36 -16.44 8.67
CA HIS A 285 -0.13 -16.70 7.90
C HIS A 285 1.00 -15.72 8.22
N LEU A 286 0.66 -14.44 8.42
CA LEU A 286 1.60 -13.40 8.80
C LEU A 286 2.19 -13.66 10.19
N ALA A 287 1.34 -14.04 11.17
CA ALA A 287 1.77 -14.35 12.53
C ALA A 287 2.76 -15.53 12.55
N ASP A 288 2.43 -16.62 11.85
CA ASP A 288 3.30 -17.79 11.72
C ASP A 288 4.65 -17.42 11.06
N PHE A 289 4.61 -16.58 10.03
CA PHE A 289 5.82 -16.14 9.33
C PHE A 289 6.72 -15.30 10.22
N ILE A 290 6.17 -14.28 10.92
CA ILE A 290 6.94 -13.42 11.81
C ILE A 290 7.46 -14.22 13.03
N ALA A 291 6.67 -15.13 13.60
CA ALA A 291 7.09 -15.97 14.72
C ALA A 291 8.27 -16.88 14.38
N SER A 292 8.45 -17.25 13.11
CA SER A 292 9.58 -18.09 12.66
C SER A 292 10.96 -17.43 12.76
N PHE A 293 11.01 -16.12 13.05
CA PHE A 293 12.26 -15.35 13.22
C PHE A 293 12.64 -15.09 14.69
N LYS A 294 11.87 -15.64 15.65
CA LYS A 294 12.12 -15.49 17.10
C LYS A 294 13.04 -16.55 17.66
#